data_dafcc739f293e9347b8a966123f05983
#
_entry.id   dafcc739f293e9347b8a966123f05983
#
_cell.length_a   1.000
_cell.length_b   1.000
_cell.length_c   1.000
_cell.angle_alpha   90.00
_cell.angle_beta   90.00
_cell.angle_gamma   90.00
#
_symmetry.space_group_name_H-M   'P 1'
#
loop_
_entity.id
_entity.type
_entity.pdbx_description
1 polymer ?
#
loop_
_entity_poly.entity_id
_entity_poly.type
_entity_poly.pdbx_seq_one_letter_code
_entity_poly.pdbx_strand_id
1 'polypeptide(L)'
;MSEVTITPSQIPEFLKASIVHKFTCLFTGLPGIGKTEIVTETGLELLGNVKDIRVSQLDPVDIMGVPQVVDGRTRFAIPDLLPNVDRDGKTGLLILDEVLDGATAVLTAMQQLILERRVGSYIMPDGWHIVAMGNKKEHGGINRGLSAPLKNRFSHAEVIPDPSEVITHFIKMGADTIVTSFLKSHSDLMHKIPEKGGSWAYPTPRTWYKLSQVRQGNPSDSIRFQLYASLVGEGVAAEFISHEKIADQVPDPEDCIKNPMKTMIPENPSAKYAIAVGLAHWINLDNMGNVMKYLGRLPSEYAVTSIMEARKIKPEIQDTPEFGQWAMDNVDIVLG
;
A
#
# COMPACT_ATOMS: atom_id res chain seq x y z
N MET A 1 24.00 -5.60 11.80
CA MET A 1 23.13 -6.69 12.30
C MET A 1 21.90 -6.69 11.42
N SER A 2 21.54 -7.83 10.84
CA SER A 2 20.31 -7.96 10.05
C SER A 2 19.12 -7.82 11.03
N GLU A 3 18.31 -6.79 10.83
CA GLU A 3 17.05 -6.67 11.55
C GLU A 3 16.04 -7.67 10.99
N VAL A 4 15.10 -8.12 11.82
CA VAL A 4 14.00 -8.97 11.36
C VAL A 4 13.09 -8.14 10.49
N THR A 5 12.87 -8.57 9.26
CA THR A 5 12.00 -7.90 8.29
C THR A 5 10.72 -8.71 8.08
N ILE A 6 9.60 -8.00 7.96
CA ILE A 6 8.28 -8.57 7.65
C ILE A 6 7.61 -7.74 6.56
N THR A 7 6.64 -8.33 5.86
CA THR A 7 5.76 -7.60 4.94
C THR A 7 4.51 -7.08 5.66
N PRO A 8 3.79 -6.10 5.09
CA PRO A 8 2.51 -5.63 5.65
C PRO A 8 1.50 -6.74 5.94
N SER A 9 1.41 -7.75 5.09
CA SER A 9 0.50 -8.90 5.26
C SER A 9 0.85 -9.80 6.46
N GLN A 10 2.10 -9.75 6.96
CA GLN A 10 2.54 -10.53 8.11
C GLN A 10 2.29 -9.83 9.46
N ILE A 11 1.95 -8.52 9.46
CA ILE A 11 1.65 -7.77 10.69
C ILE A 11 0.55 -8.43 11.53
N PRO A 12 -0.60 -8.88 10.95
CA PRO A 12 -1.68 -9.50 11.73
C PRO A 12 -1.23 -10.75 12.49
N GLU A 13 -0.48 -11.64 11.85
CA GLU A 13 0.02 -12.86 12.49
C GLU A 13 1.03 -12.54 13.59
N PHE A 14 1.94 -11.60 13.34
CA PHE A 14 2.93 -11.15 14.31
C PHE A 14 2.26 -10.49 15.54
N LEU A 15 1.27 -9.64 15.32
CA LEU A 15 0.49 -9.00 16.38
C LEU A 15 -0.30 -10.02 17.19
N LYS A 16 -0.95 -10.99 16.53
CA LYS A 16 -1.65 -12.09 17.20
C LYS A 16 -0.71 -12.89 18.11
N ALA A 17 0.48 -13.24 17.64
CA ALA A 17 1.49 -13.92 18.44
C ALA A 17 1.91 -13.08 19.66
N SER A 18 2.07 -11.76 19.49
CA SER A 18 2.44 -10.85 20.56
C SER A 18 1.36 -10.77 21.65
N ILE A 19 0.09 -10.76 21.27
CA ILE A 19 -1.04 -10.76 22.20
C ILE A 19 -1.08 -12.07 23.01
N VAL A 20 -0.98 -13.21 22.32
CA VAL A 20 -1.03 -14.54 22.95
C VAL A 20 0.12 -14.75 23.93
N HIS A 21 1.32 -14.36 23.54
CA HIS A 21 2.54 -14.57 24.35
C HIS A 21 2.94 -13.38 25.22
N LYS A 22 2.12 -12.31 25.23
CA LYS A 22 2.25 -11.12 26.10
C LYS A 22 3.60 -10.40 25.99
N PHE A 23 4.10 -10.19 24.76
CA PHE A 23 5.25 -9.34 24.49
C PHE A 23 4.87 -8.13 23.63
N THR A 24 5.52 -6.99 23.84
CA THR A 24 5.24 -5.76 23.09
C THR A 24 6.04 -5.72 21.80
N CYS A 25 5.38 -5.51 20.67
CA CYS A 25 6.02 -5.32 19.37
C CYS A 25 6.39 -3.86 19.14
N LEU A 26 7.49 -3.63 18.44
CA LEU A 26 7.81 -2.37 17.78
C LEU A 26 7.91 -2.61 16.26
N PHE A 27 6.92 -2.12 15.53
CA PHE A 27 6.95 -2.12 14.07
C PHE A 27 7.58 -0.83 13.56
N THR A 28 8.72 -0.96 12.90
CA THR A 28 9.40 0.15 12.23
C THR A 28 9.22 0.03 10.72
N GLY A 29 9.44 1.08 9.96
CA GLY A 29 9.39 1.02 8.49
C GLY A 29 9.09 2.37 7.85
N LEU A 30 9.04 2.36 6.53
CA LEU A 30 8.81 3.54 5.73
C LEU A 30 7.48 4.24 6.06
N PRO A 31 7.40 5.58 5.98
CA PRO A 31 6.13 6.29 6.13
C PRO A 31 5.17 5.98 4.97
N GLY A 32 3.87 5.96 5.26
CA GLY A 32 2.85 5.82 4.22
C GLY A 32 2.62 4.41 3.66
N ILE A 33 3.16 3.36 4.28
CA ILE A 33 2.97 1.95 3.88
C ILE A 33 1.78 1.26 4.57
N GLY A 34 0.94 1.99 5.32
CA GLY A 34 -0.27 1.43 5.94
C GLY A 34 -0.08 0.76 7.29
N LYS A 35 1.09 0.85 7.96
CA LYS A 35 1.34 0.19 9.28
C LYS A 35 0.23 0.42 10.29
N THR A 36 -0.12 1.68 10.54
CA THR A 36 -1.11 2.07 11.56
C THR A 36 -2.50 1.55 11.22
N GLU A 37 -2.88 1.60 9.94
CA GLU A 37 -4.15 1.10 9.44
C GLU A 37 -4.29 -0.41 9.66
N ILE A 38 -3.30 -1.20 9.22
CA ILE A 38 -3.29 -2.66 9.39
C ILE A 38 -3.31 -3.06 10.87
N VAL A 39 -2.50 -2.39 11.70
CA VAL A 39 -2.46 -2.65 13.15
C VAL A 39 -3.80 -2.31 13.80
N THR A 40 -4.45 -1.21 13.39
CA THR A 40 -5.76 -0.80 13.90
C THR A 40 -6.85 -1.80 13.53
N GLU A 41 -6.93 -2.18 12.24
CA GLU A 41 -7.90 -3.18 11.77
C GLU A 41 -7.72 -4.52 12.49
N THR A 42 -6.48 -5.00 12.56
CA THR A 42 -6.15 -6.24 13.27
C THR A 42 -6.49 -6.16 14.77
N GLY A 43 -6.22 -5.02 15.41
CA GLY A 43 -6.57 -4.77 16.81
C GLY A 43 -8.07 -4.81 17.07
N LEU A 44 -8.85 -4.19 16.18
CA LEU A 44 -10.32 -4.22 16.24
C LEU A 44 -10.86 -5.64 16.05
N GLU A 45 -10.30 -6.39 15.10
CA GLU A 45 -10.70 -7.78 14.84
C GLU A 45 -10.40 -8.71 16.05
N LEU A 46 -9.20 -8.59 16.64
CA LEU A 46 -8.75 -9.51 17.69
C LEU A 46 -9.25 -9.15 19.09
N LEU A 47 -9.40 -7.84 19.39
CA LEU A 47 -9.62 -7.35 20.75
C LEU A 47 -10.87 -6.46 20.89
N GLY A 48 -11.48 -6.04 19.79
CA GLY A 48 -12.71 -5.28 19.73
C GLY A 48 -12.57 -3.77 19.95
N ASN A 49 -11.50 -3.30 20.62
CA ASN A 49 -11.26 -1.88 20.86
C ASN A 49 -9.81 -1.51 20.53
N VAL A 50 -9.63 -0.28 20.06
CA VAL A 50 -8.32 0.28 19.74
C VAL A 50 -8.25 1.70 20.26
N LYS A 51 -7.10 2.05 20.82
CA LYS A 51 -6.76 3.40 21.25
C LYS A 51 -5.41 3.77 20.66
N ASP A 52 -5.35 4.85 19.90
CA ASP A 52 -4.14 5.33 19.22
C ASP A 52 -3.61 6.58 19.91
N ILE A 53 -2.33 6.57 20.27
CA ILE A 53 -1.62 7.65 20.93
C ILE A 53 -0.40 8.02 20.11
N ARG A 54 -0.34 9.27 19.63
CA ARG A 54 0.82 9.80 18.92
C ARG A 54 1.85 10.36 19.90
N VAL A 55 2.88 9.58 20.14
CA VAL A 55 3.90 9.86 21.18
C VAL A 55 4.71 11.12 20.88
N SER A 56 4.87 11.47 19.60
CA SER A 56 5.57 12.69 19.17
C SER A 56 4.88 14.00 19.59
N GLN A 57 3.58 13.95 19.90
CA GLN A 57 2.74 15.11 20.23
C GLN A 57 2.50 15.27 21.73
N LEU A 58 3.06 14.40 22.58
CA LEU A 58 2.78 14.37 24.00
C LEU A 58 3.81 15.12 24.85
N ASP A 59 3.32 15.62 25.97
CA ASP A 59 4.13 16.04 27.11
C ASP A 59 4.07 14.97 28.22
N PRO A 60 5.05 14.93 29.15
CA PRO A 60 5.07 13.95 30.24
C PRO A 60 3.80 13.92 31.10
N VAL A 61 3.14 15.06 31.27
CA VAL A 61 1.89 15.16 32.04
C VAL A 61 0.71 14.45 31.37
N ASP A 62 0.73 14.30 30.05
CA ASP A 62 -0.31 13.59 29.30
C ASP A 62 -0.30 12.09 29.62
N ILE A 63 0.86 11.54 30.04
CA ILE A 63 1.02 10.14 30.44
C ILE A 63 0.94 9.98 31.94
N MET A 64 1.60 10.85 32.72
CA MET A 64 1.66 10.74 34.19
C MET A 64 0.40 11.28 34.87
N GLY A 65 -0.33 12.14 34.18
CA GLY A 65 -1.44 12.89 34.74
C GLY A 65 -1.02 14.17 35.48
N VAL A 66 -1.99 15.00 35.78
CA VAL A 66 -1.78 16.26 36.52
C VAL A 66 -1.83 16.00 38.03
N PRO A 67 -0.85 16.49 38.81
CA PRO A 67 -0.87 16.35 40.25
C PRO A 67 -2.03 17.14 40.87
N GLN A 68 -2.77 16.50 41.75
CA GLN A 68 -3.90 17.06 42.51
C GLN A 68 -3.67 16.81 44.02
N VAL A 69 -4.10 17.76 44.84
CA VAL A 69 -4.08 17.56 46.29
C VAL A 69 -5.46 17.01 46.71
N VAL A 70 -5.44 15.76 47.21
CA VAL A 70 -6.63 15.07 47.69
C VAL A 70 -6.31 14.60 49.14
N ASP A 71 -7.08 15.00 50.09
CA ASP A 71 -6.89 14.66 51.54
C ASP A 71 -5.45 14.96 52.05
N GLY A 72 -4.91 16.11 51.65
CA GLY A 72 -3.57 16.55 52.04
C GLY A 72 -2.42 15.74 51.43
N ARG A 73 -2.70 14.89 50.43
CA ARG A 73 -1.74 14.09 49.69
C ARG A 73 -1.77 14.42 48.17
N THR A 74 -0.60 14.37 47.56
CA THR A 74 -0.53 14.49 46.10
C THR A 74 -0.97 13.18 45.46
N ARG A 75 -2.01 13.27 44.58
CA ARG A 75 -2.42 12.21 43.67
C ARG A 75 -2.33 12.70 42.25
N PHE A 76 -2.08 11.82 41.28
CA PHE A 76 -2.14 12.16 39.86
C PHE A 76 -3.49 11.78 39.31
N ALA A 77 -4.14 12.72 38.62
CA ALA A 77 -5.34 12.44 37.87
C ALA A 77 -4.99 11.50 36.70
N ILE A 78 -5.75 10.42 36.54
CA ILE A 78 -5.49 9.45 35.46
C ILE A 78 -5.87 10.08 34.14
N PRO A 79 -4.97 10.14 33.14
CA PRO A 79 -5.25 10.73 31.85
C PRO A 79 -6.29 9.92 31.06
N ASP A 80 -7.20 10.62 30.40
CA ASP A 80 -8.22 9.99 29.55
C ASP A 80 -7.66 9.31 28.30
N LEU A 81 -6.45 9.65 27.88
CA LEU A 81 -5.79 9.00 26.76
C LEU A 81 -5.39 7.53 27.08
N LEU A 82 -5.26 7.18 28.38
CA LEU A 82 -4.95 5.80 28.78
C LEU A 82 -6.24 4.94 28.83
N PRO A 83 -6.17 3.63 28.49
CA PRO A 83 -7.31 2.73 28.54
C PRO A 83 -8.02 2.67 29.89
N ASN A 84 -9.34 2.68 29.87
CA ASN A 84 -10.18 2.51 31.06
C ASN A 84 -11.29 1.51 30.77
N VAL A 85 -11.50 0.53 31.67
CA VAL A 85 -12.46 -0.58 31.46
C VAL A 85 -13.88 -0.09 31.27
N ASP A 86 -14.31 0.92 32.06
CA ASP A 86 -15.67 1.42 32.03
C ASP A 86 -15.98 2.27 30.80
N ARG A 87 -14.97 2.94 30.27
CA ARG A 87 -15.09 3.82 29.11
C ARG A 87 -14.73 3.13 27.78
N ASP A 88 -13.64 2.38 27.78
CA ASP A 88 -13.01 1.88 26.55
C ASP A 88 -13.18 0.35 26.37
N GLY A 89 -13.81 -0.34 27.35
CA GLY A 89 -14.04 -1.77 27.31
C GLY A 89 -12.94 -2.60 28.00
N LYS A 90 -13.25 -3.90 28.23
CA LYS A 90 -12.39 -4.80 29.00
C LYS A 90 -11.13 -5.23 28.23
N THR A 91 -11.20 -5.28 26.90
CA THR A 91 -10.11 -5.72 26.02
C THR A 91 -9.86 -4.67 24.95
N GLY A 92 -8.62 -4.53 24.51
CA GLY A 92 -8.26 -3.59 23.46
C GLY A 92 -6.78 -3.53 23.16
N LEU A 93 -6.44 -2.79 22.11
CA LEU A 93 -5.10 -2.51 21.66
C LEU A 93 -4.75 -1.04 21.92
N LEU A 94 -3.70 -0.79 22.67
CA LEU A 94 -3.10 0.53 22.83
C LEU A 94 -1.95 0.67 21.81
N ILE A 95 -2.13 1.52 20.83
CA ILE A 95 -1.15 1.83 19.80
C ILE A 95 -0.33 3.05 20.26
N LEU A 96 0.98 2.89 20.32
CA LEU A 96 1.94 3.97 20.58
C LEU A 96 2.58 4.32 19.23
N ASP A 97 1.95 5.23 18.49
CA ASP A 97 2.46 5.64 17.17
C ASP A 97 3.55 6.73 17.31
N GLU A 98 4.43 6.79 16.32
CA GLU A 98 5.55 7.73 16.28
C GLU A 98 6.46 7.67 17.52
N VAL A 99 6.58 6.48 18.13
CA VAL A 99 7.33 6.31 19.41
C VAL A 99 8.80 6.70 19.26
N LEU A 100 9.41 6.55 18.09
CA LEU A 100 10.80 6.91 17.84
C LEU A 100 11.03 8.44 17.78
N ASP A 101 9.98 9.22 17.54
CA ASP A 101 10.02 10.68 17.46
C ASP A 101 9.60 11.36 18.78
N GLY A 102 9.20 10.58 19.77
CA GLY A 102 8.82 11.05 21.10
C GLY A 102 9.93 11.80 21.83
N ALA A 103 9.57 12.82 22.61
CA ALA A 103 10.52 13.52 23.46
C ALA A 103 11.08 12.55 24.53
N THR A 104 12.36 12.68 24.85
CA THR A 104 13.04 11.78 25.83
C THR A 104 12.32 11.73 27.18
N ALA A 105 11.78 12.84 27.66
CA ALA A 105 11.02 12.91 28.89
C ALA A 105 9.70 12.10 28.81
N VAL A 106 9.01 12.15 27.68
CA VAL A 106 7.79 11.35 27.41
C VAL A 106 8.13 9.87 27.36
N LEU A 107 9.18 9.49 26.62
CA LEU A 107 9.65 8.10 26.55
C LEU A 107 10.05 7.55 27.90
N THR A 108 10.64 8.39 28.78
CA THR A 108 10.96 8.02 30.15
C THR A 108 9.70 7.76 30.99
N ALA A 109 8.68 8.61 30.87
CA ALA A 109 7.39 8.40 31.55
C ALA A 109 6.66 7.14 31.02
N MET A 110 6.69 6.91 29.70
CA MET A 110 6.10 5.71 29.08
C MET A 110 6.84 4.42 29.38
N GLN A 111 8.11 4.50 29.75
CA GLN A 111 8.90 3.32 30.08
C GLN A 111 8.22 2.45 31.12
N GLN A 112 7.67 3.06 32.19
CA GLN A 112 6.95 2.34 33.23
C GLN A 112 5.68 1.69 32.71
N LEU A 113 4.93 2.39 31.85
CA LEU A 113 3.73 1.84 31.21
C LEU A 113 4.05 0.61 30.36
N ILE A 114 5.09 0.69 29.53
CA ILE A 114 5.49 -0.39 28.63
C ILE A 114 6.06 -1.59 29.42
N LEU A 115 6.85 -1.34 30.48
CA LEU A 115 7.52 -2.40 31.24
C LEU A 115 6.65 -3.03 32.31
N GLU A 116 5.91 -2.21 33.05
CA GLU A 116 5.19 -2.61 34.26
C GLU A 116 3.68 -2.51 34.11
N ARG A 117 3.21 -2.09 32.92
CA ARG A 117 1.80 -1.88 32.61
C ARG A 117 1.12 -0.91 33.60
N ARG A 118 1.88 0.06 34.10
CA ARG A 118 1.41 1.11 35.01
C ARG A 118 2.19 2.40 34.83
N VAL A 119 1.62 3.51 35.23
CA VAL A 119 2.30 4.81 35.36
C VAL A 119 1.68 5.62 36.47
N GLY A 120 2.49 6.09 37.44
CA GLY A 120 1.95 6.76 38.62
C GLY A 120 0.94 5.89 39.35
N SER A 121 -0.30 6.40 39.50
CA SER A 121 -1.42 5.67 40.12
C SER A 121 -2.23 4.82 39.15
N TYR A 122 -1.99 4.98 37.84
CA TYR A 122 -2.70 4.22 36.81
C TYR A 122 -2.14 2.81 36.67
N ILE A 123 -3.06 1.83 36.56
CA ILE A 123 -2.75 0.43 36.25
C ILE A 123 -3.52 0.09 34.98
N MET A 124 -2.80 -0.37 33.94
CA MET A 124 -3.39 -0.76 32.69
C MET A 124 -4.22 -2.03 32.84
N PRO A 125 -5.45 -2.08 32.32
CA PRO A 125 -6.28 -3.28 32.39
C PRO A 125 -5.62 -4.49 31.71
N ASP A 126 -5.74 -5.67 32.30
CA ASP A 126 -5.08 -6.90 31.82
C ASP A 126 -5.44 -7.31 30.40
N GLY A 127 -6.68 -7.00 29.97
CA GLY A 127 -7.14 -7.31 28.61
C GLY A 127 -6.66 -6.36 27.53
N TRP A 128 -5.90 -5.30 27.89
CA TRP A 128 -5.34 -4.37 26.93
C TRP A 128 -3.90 -4.75 26.58
N HIS A 129 -3.59 -4.74 25.30
CA HIS A 129 -2.24 -5.02 24.79
C HIS A 129 -1.59 -3.74 24.26
N ILE A 130 -0.27 -3.65 24.33
CA ILE A 130 0.51 -2.50 23.79
C ILE A 130 1.23 -2.93 22.53
N VAL A 131 1.15 -2.09 21.50
CA VAL A 131 1.99 -2.16 20.31
C VAL A 131 2.59 -0.79 20.04
N ALA A 132 3.86 -0.75 19.62
CA ALA A 132 4.54 0.49 19.29
C ALA A 132 4.85 0.55 17.79
N MET A 133 4.81 1.74 17.20
CA MET A 133 5.17 1.99 15.82
C MET A 133 6.06 3.22 15.69
N GLY A 134 6.89 3.25 14.65
CA GLY A 134 7.73 4.41 14.37
C GLY A 134 8.43 4.31 13.02
N ASN A 135 8.95 5.46 12.58
CA ASN A 135 9.77 5.53 11.38
C ASN A 135 11.24 5.64 11.78
N LYS A 136 12.13 4.94 11.11
CA LYS A 136 13.57 5.07 11.34
C LYS A 136 14.09 6.40 10.82
N LYS A 137 15.23 6.86 11.35
CA LYS A 137 15.87 8.12 10.94
C LYS A 137 16.20 8.14 9.44
N GLU A 138 16.62 7.03 8.91
CA GLU A 138 16.92 6.83 7.47
C GLU A 138 15.68 7.01 6.60
N HIS A 139 14.50 6.87 7.20
CA HIS A 139 13.19 6.99 6.55
C HIS A 139 12.51 8.36 6.78
N GLY A 140 13.28 9.38 7.17
CA GLY A 140 12.78 10.74 7.37
C GLY A 140 12.22 11.04 8.76
N GLY A 141 12.28 10.08 9.71
CA GLY A 141 11.94 10.33 11.12
C GLY A 141 12.98 11.22 11.82
N ILE A 142 12.56 11.97 12.83
CA ILE A 142 13.48 12.73 13.71
C ILE A 142 14.36 11.76 14.50
N ASN A 143 13.78 10.62 14.85
CA ASN A 143 14.33 9.50 15.61
C ASN A 143 15.33 9.91 16.70
N ARG A 144 14.80 10.32 17.84
CA ARG A 144 15.61 10.64 19.03
C ARG A 144 16.22 9.42 19.68
N GLY A 145 15.78 8.22 19.23
CA GLY A 145 16.26 6.92 19.69
C GLY A 145 15.62 6.47 20.99
N LEU A 146 15.52 5.16 21.14
CA LEU A 146 15.10 4.54 22.40
C LEU A 146 16.31 4.26 23.29
N SER A 147 16.13 4.40 24.60
CA SER A 147 17.14 3.94 25.58
C SER A 147 17.38 2.43 25.45
N ALA A 148 18.57 1.96 25.81
CA ALA A 148 18.90 0.54 25.74
C ALA A 148 17.92 -0.36 26.53
N PRO A 149 17.48 0.01 27.76
CA PRO A 149 16.47 -0.75 28.47
C PRO A 149 15.14 -0.85 27.72
N LEU A 150 14.70 0.25 27.08
CA LEU A 150 13.44 0.27 26.33
C LEU A 150 13.54 -0.55 25.03
N LYS A 151 14.68 -0.46 24.32
CA LYS A 151 14.94 -1.31 23.15
C LYS A 151 14.82 -2.80 23.47
N ASN A 152 15.40 -3.23 24.59
CA ASN A 152 15.39 -4.65 24.98
C ASN A 152 13.99 -5.18 25.39
N ARG A 153 13.00 -4.31 25.52
CA ARG A 153 11.63 -4.68 25.90
C ARG A 153 10.68 -4.84 24.73
N PHE A 154 11.12 -4.43 23.55
CA PHE A 154 10.36 -4.62 22.34
C PHE A 154 10.86 -5.83 21.53
N SER A 155 9.93 -6.56 20.95
CA SER A 155 10.21 -7.40 19.80
C SER A 155 10.19 -6.51 18.56
N HIS A 156 11.33 -6.40 17.89
CA HIS A 156 11.51 -5.48 16.76
C HIS A 156 11.25 -6.18 15.44
N ALA A 157 10.41 -5.57 14.60
CA ALA A 157 10.24 -5.97 13.23
C ALA A 157 10.19 -4.74 12.31
N GLU A 158 10.96 -4.78 11.24
CA GLU A 158 10.92 -3.77 10.20
C GLU A 158 9.93 -4.19 9.11
N VAL A 159 8.94 -3.34 8.88
CA VAL A 159 7.94 -3.56 7.84
C VAL A 159 8.47 -3.02 6.51
N ILE A 160 8.71 -3.91 5.57
CA ILE A 160 9.15 -3.59 4.21
C ILE A 160 7.97 -3.80 3.27
N PRO A 161 7.56 -2.78 2.48
CA PRO A 161 6.48 -2.93 1.54
C PRO A 161 6.86 -3.91 0.42
N ASP A 162 6.02 -4.88 0.16
CA ASP A 162 6.08 -5.70 -1.05
C ASP A 162 5.20 -5.05 -2.13
N PRO A 163 5.75 -4.71 -3.31
CA PRO A 163 4.98 -4.07 -4.38
C PRO A 163 3.74 -4.86 -4.80
N SER A 164 3.81 -6.18 -4.82
CA SER A 164 2.68 -7.04 -5.21
C SER A 164 1.55 -7.01 -4.18
N GLU A 165 1.89 -6.97 -2.89
CA GLU A 165 0.91 -6.83 -1.80
C GLU A 165 0.23 -5.47 -1.86
N VAL A 166 0.99 -4.38 -2.07
CA VAL A 166 0.44 -3.03 -2.19
C VAL A 166 -0.53 -2.94 -3.37
N ILE A 167 -0.17 -3.48 -4.53
CA ILE A 167 -1.04 -3.50 -5.71
C ILE A 167 -2.31 -4.32 -5.43
N THR A 168 -2.18 -5.48 -4.80
CA THR A 168 -3.31 -6.34 -4.43
C THR A 168 -4.25 -5.61 -3.47
N HIS A 169 -3.71 -4.89 -2.49
CA HIS A 169 -4.48 -4.07 -1.57
C HIS A 169 -5.20 -2.93 -2.31
N PHE A 170 -4.52 -2.23 -3.21
CA PHE A 170 -5.12 -1.17 -4.03
C PHE A 170 -6.30 -1.66 -4.86
N ILE A 171 -6.17 -2.84 -5.48
CA ILE A 171 -7.26 -3.46 -6.24
C ILE A 171 -8.47 -3.74 -5.33
N LYS A 172 -8.25 -4.29 -4.13
CA LYS A 172 -9.32 -4.54 -3.15
C LYS A 172 -10.02 -3.26 -2.70
N MET A 173 -9.28 -2.16 -2.57
CA MET A 173 -9.83 -0.84 -2.22
C MET A 173 -10.47 -0.10 -3.40
N GLY A 174 -10.54 -0.70 -4.59
CA GLY A 174 -11.13 -0.08 -5.77
C GLY A 174 -10.28 1.05 -6.35
N ALA A 175 -8.95 0.99 -6.20
CA ALA A 175 -8.07 1.95 -6.81
C ALA A 175 -8.15 1.91 -8.34
N ASP A 176 -7.83 3.05 -8.96
CA ASP A 176 -7.85 3.20 -10.41
C ASP A 176 -6.90 2.21 -11.10
N THR A 177 -7.39 1.58 -12.16
CA THR A 177 -6.66 0.52 -12.88
C THR A 177 -5.41 1.03 -13.60
N ILE A 178 -5.40 2.28 -14.04
CA ILE A 178 -4.22 2.89 -14.68
C ILE A 178 -3.12 3.15 -13.65
N VAL A 179 -3.48 3.55 -12.42
CA VAL A 179 -2.51 3.69 -11.33
C VAL A 179 -1.90 2.34 -10.97
N THR A 180 -2.71 1.31 -10.82
CA THR A 180 -2.20 -0.04 -10.50
C THR A 180 -1.36 -0.63 -11.63
N SER A 181 -1.74 -0.37 -12.89
CA SER A 181 -0.97 -0.75 -14.09
C SER A 181 0.39 -0.05 -14.14
N PHE A 182 0.41 1.26 -13.89
CA PHE A 182 1.66 2.02 -13.80
C PHE A 182 2.61 1.44 -12.74
N LEU A 183 2.10 1.21 -11.53
CA LEU A 183 2.90 0.69 -10.43
C LEU A 183 3.41 -0.73 -10.64
N LYS A 184 2.70 -1.55 -11.43
CA LYS A 184 3.20 -2.86 -11.87
C LYS A 184 4.46 -2.76 -12.72
N SER A 185 4.52 -1.78 -13.61
CA SER A 185 5.65 -1.56 -14.52
C SER A 185 6.76 -0.68 -13.94
N HIS A 186 6.45 0.13 -12.91
CA HIS A 186 7.35 1.08 -12.27
C HIS A 186 7.32 0.88 -10.75
N SER A 187 7.64 -0.32 -10.29
CA SER A 187 7.60 -0.68 -8.86
C SER A 187 8.58 0.13 -8.01
N ASP A 188 9.68 0.61 -8.60
CA ASP A 188 10.66 1.51 -7.97
C ASP A 188 10.08 2.89 -7.66
N LEU A 189 9.02 3.31 -8.35
CA LEU A 189 8.29 4.55 -8.11
C LEU A 189 7.14 4.39 -7.11
N MET A 190 6.90 3.19 -6.59
CA MET A 190 5.85 2.96 -5.58
C MET A 190 6.17 3.67 -4.26
N HIS A 191 7.45 3.68 -3.87
CA HIS A 191 7.93 4.35 -2.68
C HIS A 191 9.34 4.90 -2.91
N LYS A 192 9.46 6.21 -3.04
CA LYS A 192 10.75 6.87 -3.32
C LYS A 192 10.88 8.14 -2.49
N ILE A 193 11.57 8.04 -1.36
CA ILE A 193 11.84 9.21 -0.51
C ILE A 193 12.91 10.07 -1.21
N PRO A 194 12.70 11.39 -1.36
CA PRO A 194 13.70 12.27 -1.95
C PRO A 194 14.93 12.40 -1.04
N GLU A 195 16.07 12.64 -1.65
CA GLU A 195 17.28 13.01 -0.93
C GLU A 195 17.07 14.34 -0.18
N LYS A 196 17.95 14.63 0.80
CA LYS A 196 17.87 15.86 1.60
C LYS A 196 17.84 17.09 0.69
N GLY A 197 16.82 17.93 0.83
CA GLY A 197 16.59 19.10 -0.01
C GLY A 197 15.78 18.87 -1.27
N GLY A 198 15.26 17.64 -1.49
CA GLY A 198 14.38 17.30 -2.61
C GLY A 198 12.95 17.83 -2.47
N SER A 199 12.09 17.40 -3.39
CA SER A 199 10.68 17.80 -3.45
C SER A 199 9.94 17.46 -2.14
N TRP A 200 9.00 18.33 -1.76
CA TRP A 200 8.08 18.09 -0.63
C TRP A 200 7.07 17.00 -0.94
N ALA A 201 6.71 16.85 -2.21
CA ALA A 201 5.85 15.78 -2.70
C ALA A 201 6.71 14.63 -3.24
N TYR A 202 6.41 13.42 -2.81
CA TYR A 202 7.11 12.21 -3.25
C TYR A 202 6.19 10.98 -3.21
N PRO A 203 6.47 9.97 -4.05
CA PRO A 203 5.62 8.79 -4.16
C PRO A 203 5.73 7.90 -2.92
N THR A 204 4.58 7.53 -2.40
CA THR A 204 4.36 6.51 -1.37
C THR A 204 3.06 5.78 -1.68
N PRO A 205 2.79 4.58 -1.13
CA PRO A 205 1.48 3.96 -1.29
C PRO A 205 0.31 4.88 -0.92
N ARG A 206 0.44 5.66 0.15
CA ARG A 206 -0.57 6.64 0.57
C ARG A 206 -0.83 7.72 -0.49
N THR A 207 0.22 8.30 -1.08
CA THR A 207 0.09 9.36 -2.08
C THR A 207 -0.39 8.81 -3.41
N TRP A 208 -0.01 7.59 -3.79
CA TRP A 208 -0.55 6.89 -4.95
C TRP A 208 -2.04 6.57 -4.82
N TYR A 209 -2.48 6.12 -3.64
CA TYR A 209 -3.91 5.91 -3.41
C TYR A 209 -4.71 7.21 -3.50
N LYS A 210 -4.17 8.32 -2.97
CA LYS A 210 -4.77 9.64 -3.14
C LYS A 210 -4.83 10.08 -4.61
N LEU A 211 -3.75 9.84 -5.36
CA LEU A 211 -3.73 10.13 -6.81
C LEU A 211 -4.78 9.31 -7.55
N SER A 212 -4.95 8.04 -7.21
CA SER A 212 -6.01 7.18 -7.74
C SER A 212 -7.42 7.79 -7.52
N GLN A 213 -7.70 8.27 -6.32
CA GLN A 213 -8.97 8.94 -6.01
C GLN A 213 -9.16 10.25 -6.81
N VAL A 214 -8.10 11.04 -6.94
CA VAL A 214 -8.11 12.28 -7.76
C VAL A 214 -8.38 11.95 -9.21
N ARG A 215 -7.74 10.91 -9.77
CA ARG A 215 -7.95 10.47 -11.14
C ARG A 215 -9.38 10.02 -11.40
N GLN A 216 -9.95 9.21 -10.52
CA GLN A 216 -11.35 8.77 -10.60
C GLN A 216 -12.33 9.95 -10.61
N GLY A 217 -11.98 11.06 -9.96
CA GLY A 217 -12.71 12.32 -9.99
C GLY A 217 -12.62 13.08 -11.32
N ASN A 218 -11.83 12.57 -12.28
CA ASN A 218 -11.62 13.13 -13.62
C ASN A 218 -11.34 14.65 -13.64
N PRO A 219 -10.22 15.10 -13.06
CA PRO A 219 -9.86 16.50 -13.00
C PRO A 219 -9.64 17.07 -14.40
N SER A 220 -9.95 18.37 -14.59
CA SER A 220 -9.72 19.02 -15.87
C SER A 220 -8.25 19.03 -16.26
N ASP A 221 -7.96 18.99 -17.55
CA ASP A 221 -6.58 18.96 -18.09
C ASP A 221 -5.72 20.13 -17.62
N SER A 222 -6.36 21.29 -17.37
CA SER A 222 -5.66 22.52 -16.93
C SER A 222 -5.02 22.41 -15.55
N ILE A 223 -5.48 21.48 -14.68
CA ILE A 223 -4.97 21.34 -13.31
C ILE A 223 -4.46 19.91 -13.02
N ARG A 224 -4.68 18.96 -13.93
CA ARG A 224 -4.35 17.54 -13.73
C ARG A 224 -2.88 17.34 -13.34
N PHE A 225 -1.95 17.92 -14.09
CA PHE A 225 -0.52 17.82 -13.81
C PHE A 225 -0.18 18.36 -12.41
N GLN A 226 -0.70 19.53 -12.05
CA GLN A 226 -0.44 20.15 -10.75
C GLN A 226 -0.96 19.31 -9.60
N LEU A 227 -2.15 18.73 -9.74
CA LEU A 227 -2.72 17.82 -8.73
C LEU A 227 -1.85 16.57 -8.54
N TYR A 228 -1.45 15.92 -9.64
CA TYR A 228 -0.60 14.73 -9.56
C TYR A 228 0.78 15.07 -9.00
N ALA A 229 1.40 16.15 -9.50
CA ALA A 229 2.71 16.61 -9.04
C ALA A 229 2.72 16.98 -7.55
N SER A 230 1.62 17.54 -7.04
CA SER A 230 1.48 17.87 -5.61
C SER A 230 1.43 16.62 -4.71
N LEU A 231 1.13 15.44 -5.26
CA LEU A 231 1.04 14.18 -4.52
C LEU A 231 2.31 13.32 -4.63
N VAL A 232 2.85 13.19 -5.86
CA VAL A 232 3.95 12.24 -6.12
C VAL A 232 5.23 12.91 -6.62
N GLY A 233 5.25 14.24 -6.75
CA GLY A 233 6.35 15.02 -7.30
C GLY A 233 6.31 15.16 -8.82
N GLU A 234 6.92 16.24 -9.34
CA GLU A 234 6.79 16.63 -10.75
C GLU A 234 7.30 15.57 -11.73
N GLY A 235 8.49 14.99 -11.47
CA GLY A 235 9.08 13.98 -12.36
C GLY A 235 8.21 12.73 -12.48
N VAL A 236 7.75 12.21 -11.36
CA VAL A 236 6.89 11.01 -11.31
C VAL A 236 5.50 11.29 -11.90
N ALA A 237 4.96 12.48 -11.67
CA ALA A 237 3.69 12.90 -12.27
C ALA A 237 3.78 12.97 -13.81
N ALA A 238 4.89 13.46 -14.36
CA ALA A 238 5.12 13.52 -15.80
C ALA A 238 5.20 12.11 -16.42
N GLU A 239 5.90 11.19 -15.76
CA GLU A 239 5.97 9.78 -16.19
C GLU A 239 4.59 9.12 -16.14
N PHE A 240 3.84 9.34 -15.06
CA PHE A 240 2.49 8.80 -14.91
C PHE A 240 1.53 9.35 -15.97
N ILE A 241 1.53 10.65 -16.28
CA ILE A 241 0.70 11.23 -17.33
C ILE A 241 1.08 10.67 -18.71
N SER A 242 2.36 10.40 -18.95
CA SER A 242 2.78 9.76 -20.20
C SER A 242 2.23 8.33 -20.31
N HIS A 243 2.24 7.57 -19.22
CA HIS A 243 1.61 6.26 -19.14
C HIS A 243 0.08 6.33 -19.32
N GLU A 244 -0.58 7.30 -18.65
CA GLU A 244 -2.02 7.54 -18.75
C GLU A 244 -2.44 7.78 -20.20
N LYS A 245 -1.73 8.64 -20.93
CA LYS A 245 -2.01 8.92 -22.34
C LYS A 245 -1.90 7.68 -23.24
N ILE A 246 -1.00 6.77 -22.92
CA ILE A 246 -0.86 5.49 -23.63
C ILE A 246 -2.01 4.55 -23.25
N ALA A 247 -2.31 4.44 -21.98
CA ALA A 247 -3.36 3.57 -21.45
C ALA A 247 -4.75 3.99 -21.93
N ASP A 248 -5.03 5.30 -21.98
CA ASP A 248 -6.31 5.84 -22.49
C ASP A 248 -6.50 5.56 -23.99
N GLN A 249 -5.44 5.26 -24.75
CA GLN A 249 -5.51 4.84 -26.13
C GLN A 249 -5.71 3.33 -26.32
N VAL A 250 -5.59 2.53 -25.24
CA VAL A 250 -5.81 1.08 -25.31
C VAL A 250 -7.31 0.81 -25.17
N PRO A 251 -7.99 0.33 -26.21
CA PRO A 251 -9.41 0.02 -26.11
C PRO A 251 -9.63 -1.20 -25.20
N ASP A 252 -10.84 -1.31 -24.66
CA ASP A 252 -11.22 -2.48 -23.88
C ASP A 252 -11.20 -3.74 -24.76
N PRO A 253 -10.50 -4.82 -24.36
CA PRO A 253 -10.49 -6.08 -25.08
C PRO A 253 -11.91 -6.64 -25.34
N GLU A 254 -12.84 -6.46 -24.43
CA GLU A 254 -14.22 -6.90 -24.57
C GLU A 254 -14.93 -6.15 -25.71
N ASP A 255 -14.71 -4.84 -25.83
CA ASP A 255 -15.24 -4.03 -26.92
C ASP A 255 -14.61 -4.40 -28.26
N CYS A 256 -13.31 -4.74 -28.26
CA CYS A 256 -12.64 -5.24 -29.46
C CYS A 256 -13.26 -6.54 -29.97
N ILE A 257 -13.68 -7.42 -29.06
CA ILE A 257 -14.33 -8.69 -29.37
C ILE A 257 -15.78 -8.47 -29.80
N LYS A 258 -16.56 -7.65 -29.11
CA LYS A 258 -17.97 -7.40 -29.42
C LYS A 258 -18.16 -6.57 -30.68
N ASN A 259 -17.30 -5.58 -30.89
CA ASN A 259 -17.43 -4.61 -32.00
C ASN A 259 -16.11 -4.46 -32.79
N PRO A 260 -15.55 -5.56 -33.37
CA PRO A 260 -14.20 -5.58 -33.91
C PRO A 260 -13.95 -4.57 -35.04
N MET A 261 -15.00 -4.21 -35.80
CA MET A 261 -14.89 -3.26 -36.92
C MET A 261 -15.14 -1.80 -36.54
N LYS A 262 -15.74 -1.55 -35.34
CA LYS A 262 -16.08 -0.20 -34.86
C LYS A 262 -15.15 0.31 -33.78
N THR A 263 -14.58 -0.59 -32.96
CA THR A 263 -13.68 -0.22 -31.91
C THR A 263 -12.45 0.48 -32.46
N MET A 264 -12.02 1.53 -31.78
CA MET A 264 -10.89 2.35 -32.20
C MET A 264 -9.60 1.54 -32.34
N ILE A 265 -8.74 1.94 -33.26
CA ILE A 265 -7.38 1.44 -33.40
C ILE A 265 -6.45 2.46 -32.75
N PRO A 266 -5.62 2.09 -31.76
CA PRO A 266 -4.65 2.99 -31.16
C PRO A 266 -3.68 3.57 -32.21
N GLU A 267 -3.31 4.83 -32.06
CA GLU A 267 -2.25 5.42 -32.90
C GLU A 267 -0.85 5.08 -32.37
N ASN A 268 -0.70 5.10 -31.03
CA ASN A 268 0.58 4.87 -30.37
C ASN A 268 1.04 3.39 -30.49
N PRO A 269 2.29 3.11 -30.90
CA PRO A 269 2.84 1.76 -31.00
C PRO A 269 2.74 0.94 -29.70
N SER A 270 3.00 1.58 -28.54
CA SER A 270 2.89 0.91 -27.23
C SER A 270 1.46 0.52 -26.88
N ALA A 271 0.48 1.35 -27.24
CA ALA A 271 -0.94 1.03 -27.07
C ALA A 271 -1.41 -0.09 -28.01
N LYS A 272 -0.90 -0.12 -29.26
CA LYS A 272 -1.13 -1.24 -30.19
C LYS A 272 -0.57 -2.55 -29.65
N TYR A 273 0.64 -2.51 -29.11
CA TYR A 273 1.25 -3.68 -28.46
C TYR A 273 0.45 -4.14 -27.24
N ALA A 274 0.04 -3.20 -26.37
CA ALA A 274 -0.72 -3.51 -25.15
C ALA A 274 -2.06 -4.18 -25.48
N ILE A 275 -2.83 -3.69 -26.46
CA ILE A 275 -4.09 -4.33 -26.86
C ILE A 275 -3.85 -5.69 -27.52
N ALA A 276 -2.81 -5.83 -28.33
CA ALA A 276 -2.47 -7.10 -28.96
C ALA A 276 -2.16 -8.19 -27.92
N VAL A 277 -1.33 -7.90 -26.93
CA VAL A 277 -1.02 -8.81 -25.81
C VAL A 277 -2.25 -9.02 -24.92
N GLY A 278 -3.01 -7.96 -24.64
CA GLY A 278 -4.28 -8.05 -23.89
C GLY A 278 -5.25 -9.03 -24.52
N LEU A 279 -5.51 -8.91 -25.83
CA LEU A 279 -6.39 -9.81 -26.56
C LEU A 279 -5.94 -11.27 -26.53
N ALA A 280 -4.64 -11.55 -26.47
CA ALA A 280 -4.14 -12.93 -26.37
C ALA A 280 -4.71 -13.69 -25.16
N HIS A 281 -4.97 -13.01 -24.04
CA HIS A 281 -5.57 -13.60 -22.86
C HIS A 281 -7.09 -13.83 -22.99
N TRP A 282 -7.77 -13.05 -23.84
CA TRP A 282 -9.22 -13.10 -24.05
C TRP A 282 -9.65 -14.03 -25.17
N ILE A 283 -8.76 -14.35 -26.12
CA ILE A 283 -9.01 -15.30 -27.21
C ILE A 283 -9.50 -16.65 -26.65
N ASN A 284 -10.53 -17.19 -27.30
CA ASN A 284 -11.03 -18.54 -27.13
C ASN A 284 -11.67 -19.05 -28.44
N LEU A 285 -12.15 -20.31 -28.45
CA LEU A 285 -12.73 -20.94 -29.64
C LEU A 285 -13.95 -20.19 -30.20
N ASP A 286 -14.75 -19.54 -29.31
CA ASP A 286 -16.00 -18.89 -29.72
C ASP A 286 -15.76 -17.48 -30.28
N ASN A 287 -14.71 -16.78 -29.86
CA ASN A 287 -14.46 -15.39 -30.22
C ASN A 287 -13.30 -15.17 -31.18
N MET A 288 -12.59 -16.23 -31.56
CA MET A 288 -11.38 -16.18 -32.40
C MET A 288 -11.64 -15.35 -33.69
N GLY A 289 -12.75 -15.60 -34.40
CA GLY A 289 -13.09 -14.89 -35.61
C GLY A 289 -13.24 -13.38 -35.46
N ASN A 290 -13.79 -12.93 -34.31
CA ASN A 290 -13.94 -11.51 -34.02
C ASN A 290 -12.62 -10.86 -33.65
N VAL A 291 -11.80 -11.57 -32.85
CA VAL A 291 -10.44 -11.08 -32.47
C VAL A 291 -9.59 -10.94 -33.72
N MET A 292 -9.65 -11.91 -34.67
CA MET A 292 -8.93 -11.85 -35.93
C MET A 292 -9.37 -10.66 -36.81
N LYS A 293 -10.66 -10.32 -36.83
CA LYS A 293 -11.16 -9.12 -37.52
C LYS A 293 -10.58 -7.84 -36.93
N TYR A 294 -10.48 -7.73 -35.62
CA TYR A 294 -9.87 -6.57 -34.97
C TYR A 294 -8.36 -6.50 -35.23
N LEU A 295 -7.63 -7.62 -35.02
CA LEU A 295 -6.21 -7.73 -35.24
C LEU A 295 -5.81 -7.45 -36.70
N GLY A 296 -6.63 -7.85 -37.66
CA GLY A 296 -6.41 -7.57 -39.07
C GLY A 296 -6.45 -6.08 -39.46
N ARG A 297 -6.91 -5.21 -38.56
CA ARG A 297 -6.89 -3.74 -38.72
C ARG A 297 -5.60 -3.11 -38.11
N LEU A 298 -4.82 -3.89 -37.37
CA LEU A 298 -3.49 -3.50 -36.84
C LEU A 298 -2.41 -3.89 -37.85
N PRO A 299 -1.23 -3.26 -37.84
CA PRO A 299 -0.05 -3.79 -38.55
C PRO A 299 0.20 -5.25 -38.19
N SER A 300 0.64 -6.04 -39.18
CA SER A 300 0.77 -7.50 -39.08
C SER A 300 1.62 -7.99 -37.90
N GLU A 301 2.65 -7.24 -37.52
CA GLU A 301 3.54 -7.54 -36.36
C GLU A 301 2.79 -7.69 -35.03
N TYR A 302 1.74 -6.88 -34.81
CA TYR A 302 0.92 -6.95 -33.59
C TYR A 302 -0.06 -8.13 -33.63
N ALA A 303 -0.60 -8.47 -34.78
CA ALA A 303 -1.44 -9.65 -34.96
C ALA A 303 -0.62 -10.93 -34.69
N VAL A 304 0.58 -11.01 -35.24
CA VAL A 304 1.52 -12.10 -34.99
C VAL A 304 1.81 -12.22 -33.49
N THR A 305 2.19 -11.12 -32.83
CA THR A 305 2.46 -11.10 -31.39
C THR A 305 1.29 -11.65 -30.58
N SER A 306 0.06 -11.18 -30.88
CA SER A 306 -1.16 -11.60 -30.18
C SER A 306 -1.44 -13.10 -30.34
N ILE A 307 -1.40 -13.60 -31.58
CA ILE A 307 -1.72 -15.00 -31.89
C ILE A 307 -0.65 -15.95 -31.33
N MET A 308 0.62 -15.61 -31.45
CA MET A 308 1.70 -16.43 -30.90
C MET A 308 1.67 -16.49 -29.36
N GLU A 309 1.29 -15.39 -28.71
CA GLU A 309 1.11 -15.38 -27.24
C GLU A 309 -0.13 -16.17 -26.84
N ALA A 310 -1.25 -15.99 -27.53
CA ALA A 310 -2.47 -16.75 -27.29
C ALA A 310 -2.26 -18.26 -27.45
N ARG A 311 -1.49 -18.69 -28.47
CA ARG A 311 -1.11 -20.09 -28.69
C ARG A 311 -0.37 -20.71 -27.51
N LYS A 312 0.50 -19.93 -26.84
CA LYS A 312 1.21 -20.41 -25.66
C LYS A 312 0.27 -20.60 -24.46
N ILE A 313 -0.71 -19.68 -24.30
CA ILE A 313 -1.65 -19.68 -23.17
C ILE A 313 -2.77 -20.71 -23.37
N LYS A 314 -3.28 -20.84 -24.59
CA LYS A 314 -4.41 -21.67 -24.98
C LYS A 314 -4.12 -22.41 -26.29
N PRO A 315 -3.38 -23.54 -26.24
CA PRO A 315 -2.98 -24.28 -27.45
C PRO A 315 -4.16 -24.72 -28.32
N GLU A 316 -5.35 -24.90 -27.76
CA GLU A 316 -6.57 -25.32 -28.44
C GLU A 316 -7.05 -24.34 -29.53
N ILE A 317 -6.63 -23.09 -29.53
CA ILE A 317 -6.99 -22.14 -30.59
C ILE A 317 -6.45 -22.55 -31.96
N GLN A 318 -5.44 -23.42 -32.01
CA GLN A 318 -4.87 -23.94 -33.27
C GLN A 318 -5.86 -24.82 -34.06
N ASP A 319 -6.89 -25.33 -33.37
CA ASP A 319 -7.91 -26.18 -33.99
C ASP A 319 -9.03 -25.35 -34.68
N THR A 320 -8.94 -24.03 -34.64
CA THR A 320 -9.92 -23.13 -35.26
C THR A 320 -9.63 -22.91 -36.77
N PRO A 321 -10.66 -22.82 -37.63
CA PRO A 321 -10.49 -22.50 -39.04
C PRO A 321 -9.78 -21.17 -39.26
N GLU A 322 -10.04 -20.19 -38.39
CA GLU A 322 -9.45 -18.84 -38.43
C GLU A 322 -7.96 -18.87 -38.17
N PHE A 323 -7.50 -19.70 -37.24
CA PHE A 323 -6.07 -19.90 -37.01
C PHE A 323 -5.43 -20.59 -38.26
N GLY A 324 -6.08 -21.61 -38.80
CA GLY A 324 -5.59 -22.29 -40.00
C GLY A 324 -5.39 -21.34 -41.18
N GLN A 325 -6.37 -20.46 -41.45
CA GLN A 325 -6.24 -19.45 -42.51
C GLN A 325 -5.11 -18.45 -42.19
N TRP A 326 -5.04 -17.94 -40.96
CA TRP A 326 -3.96 -17.03 -40.54
C TRP A 326 -2.58 -17.67 -40.67
N ALA A 327 -2.44 -18.94 -40.30
CA ALA A 327 -1.18 -19.69 -40.40
C ALA A 327 -0.72 -19.86 -41.87
N MET A 328 -1.67 -20.07 -42.79
CA MET A 328 -1.35 -20.11 -44.23
C MET A 328 -0.84 -18.77 -44.74
N ASP A 329 -1.42 -17.67 -44.28
CA ASP A 329 -1.03 -16.31 -44.65
C ASP A 329 0.30 -15.86 -44.01
N ASN A 330 0.78 -16.56 -42.96
CA ASN A 330 1.98 -16.23 -42.18
C ASN A 330 2.89 -17.46 -42.02
N VAL A 331 3.05 -18.30 -43.01
CA VAL A 331 3.79 -19.57 -42.98
C VAL A 331 5.21 -19.40 -42.48
N ASP A 332 5.91 -18.35 -42.92
CA ASP A 332 7.31 -18.08 -42.54
C ASP A 332 7.48 -17.80 -41.03
N ILE A 333 6.42 -17.38 -40.37
CA ILE A 333 6.43 -17.05 -38.94
C ILE A 333 6.02 -18.25 -38.07
N VAL A 334 5.15 -19.11 -38.61
CA VAL A 334 4.61 -20.27 -37.89
C VAL A 334 5.59 -21.44 -37.88
N LEU A 335 6.43 -21.55 -38.90
CA LEU A 335 7.39 -22.64 -39.10
C LEU A 335 8.83 -22.29 -38.63
N GLY A 336 9.13 -21.03 -38.35
CA GLY A 336 10.40 -20.57 -37.78
C GLY A 336 10.35 -20.51 -36.29
#